data_157387c048db346e86d90d9fe5d001ca
#
_entry.id   157387c048db346e86d90d9fe5d001ca
#
_cell.length_a   1.000
_cell.length_b   1.000
_cell.length_c   1.000
_cell.angle_alpha   90.00
_cell.angle_beta   90.00
_cell.angle_gamma   90.00
#
_symmetry.space_group_name_H-M   'P 1'
#
loop_
_entity.id
_entity.type
_entity.pdbx_description
1 polymer ?
#
loop_
_entity_poly.entity_id
_entity_poly.type
_entity_poly.pdbx_seq_one_letter_code
_entity_poly.pdbx_strand_id
1 'polypeptide(L)'
;MFWTSPLFWIAFAIFLFWALGAYNRLMRLRSAIVQSFGRFDAHMVRLGAFLGEFGAAQAVRRASLVATDAQDGDAEAAALQGAANQLSASLAVARARPLDPGAMAALSAARDLLHATWLSAARPLQEPSMASEVEPGATPEAVSVAPASVWQARWEEHTLQNEQAVQIFNGAVLQYNAGIAQFPANLLARVFGFKAARVL
;
A
#
# COMPACT_ATOMS: atom_id res chain seq x y z
N MET A 1 6.51 56.10 14.89
CA MET A 1 5.38 55.72 15.75
C MET A 1 4.24 55.14 14.88
N PHE A 2 4.43 53.94 14.34
CA PHE A 2 3.38 53.26 13.51
C PHE A 2 2.46 52.33 14.29
N TRP A 3 2.82 52.01 15.54
CA TRP A 3 2.12 51.01 16.39
C TRP A 3 0.82 51.53 17.02
N THR A 4 0.54 52.79 16.96
CA THR A 4 -0.67 53.45 17.52
C THR A 4 -1.74 53.71 16.47
N SER A 5 -1.50 53.41 15.19
CA SER A 5 -2.48 53.61 14.13
C SER A 5 -3.56 52.50 14.16
N PRO A 6 -4.85 52.86 14.22
CA PRO A 6 -5.94 51.88 14.18
C PRO A 6 -5.93 51.06 12.87
N LEU A 7 -5.41 51.63 11.78
CA LEU A 7 -5.23 50.92 10.51
C LEU A 7 -4.23 49.73 10.61
N PHE A 8 -3.17 49.88 11.41
CA PHE A 8 -2.24 48.79 11.66
C PHE A 8 -2.92 47.62 12.33
N TRP A 9 -3.73 47.85 13.35
CA TRP A 9 -4.46 46.82 14.08
C TRP A 9 -5.52 46.13 13.22
N ILE A 10 -6.20 46.86 12.36
CA ILE A 10 -7.16 46.30 11.41
C ILE A 10 -6.42 45.39 10.40
N ALA A 11 -5.35 45.87 9.79
CA ALA A 11 -4.54 45.08 8.86
C ALA A 11 -3.97 43.82 9.52
N PHE A 12 -3.49 43.92 10.77
CA PHE A 12 -2.99 42.81 11.55
C PHE A 12 -4.09 41.79 11.88
N ALA A 13 -5.28 42.23 12.23
CA ALA A 13 -6.42 41.36 12.49
C ALA A 13 -6.85 40.60 11.22
N ILE A 14 -6.89 41.28 10.06
CA ILE A 14 -7.17 40.64 8.77
C ILE A 14 -6.12 39.61 8.43
N PHE A 15 -4.83 39.90 8.65
CA PHE A 15 -3.73 39.00 8.41
C PHE A 15 -3.83 37.77 9.30
N LEU A 16 -4.14 37.91 10.59
CA LEU A 16 -4.33 36.81 11.53
C LEU A 16 -5.49 35.90 11.12
N PHE A 17 -6.63 36.50 10.80
CA PHE A 17 -7.80 35.73 10.36
C PHE A 17 -7.52 34.94 9.09
N TRP A 18 -6.79 35.55 8.16
CA TRP A 18 -6.38 34.91 6.94
C TRP A 18 -5.32 33.80 7.14
N ALA A 19 -4.33 34.02 8.02
CA ALA A 19 -3.35 33.01 8.39
C ALA A 19 -4.02 31.78 9.04
N LEU A 20 -5.02 32.02 9.89
CA LEU A 20 -5.81 30.94 10.51
C LEU A 20 -6.59 30.15 9.45
N GLY A 21 -7.19 30.82 8.49
CA GLY A 21 -7.89 30.16 7.37
C GLY A 21 -6.95 29.27 6.52
N ALA A 22 -5.75 29.79 6.20
CA ALA A 22 -4.73 29.03 5.48
C ALA A 22 -4.22 27.83 6.29
N TYR A 23 -3.97 28.00 7.59
CA TYR A 23 -3.59 26.91 8.49
C TYR A 23 -4.66 25.82 8.54
N ASN A 24 -5.92 26.17 8.74
CA ASN A 24 -7.03 25.22 8.77
C ASN A 24 -7.18 24.47 7.44
N ARG A 25 -6.93 25.14 6.30
CA ARG A 25 -6.90 24.48 5.00
C ARG A 25 -5.78 23.45 4.91
N LEU A 26 -4.56 23.79 5.35
CA LEU A 26 -3.42 22.87 5.35
C LEU A 26 -3.68 21.66 6.26
N MET A 27 -4.26 21.86 7.44
CA MET A 27 -4.60 20.78 8.34
C MET A 27 -5.65 19.84 7.75
N ARG A 28 -6.64 20.35 7.01
CA ARG A 28 -7.60 19.50 6.28
C ARG A 28 -6.93 18.67 5.20
N LEU A 29 -6.02 19.26 4.43
CA LEU A 29 -5.27 18.54 3.39
C LEU A 29 -4.39 17.44 4.00
N ARG A 30 -3.73 17.72 5.12
CA ARG A 30 -2.95 16.73 5.87
C ARG A 30 -3.84 15.59 6.40
N SER A 31 -5.02 15.91 6.92
CA SER A 31 -5.99 14.92 7.38
C SER A 31 -6.49 14.04 6.22
N ALA A 32 -6.69 14.61 5.03
CA ALA A 32 -7.09 13.88 3.84
C ALA A 32 -6.03 12.83 3.43
N ILE A 33 -4.73 13.15 3.54
CA ILE A 33 -3.65 12.18 3.31
C ILE A 33 -3.74 11.02 4.32
N VAL A 34 -3.89 11.32 5.61
CA VAL A 34 -3.98 10.28 6.65
C VAL A 34 -5.19 9.38 6.43
N GLN A 35 -6.34 9.95 6.06
CA GLN A 35 -7.56 9.18 5.78
C GLN A 35 -7.42 8.31 4.53
N SER A 36 -6.82 8.84 3.45
CA SER A 36 -6.58 8.07 2.23
C SER A 36 -5.56 6.96 2.45
N PHE A 37 -4.53 7.22 3.27
CA PHE A 37 -3.58 6.20 3.69
C PHE A 37 -4.27 5.07 4.49
N GLY A 38 -5.20 5.40 5.38
CA GLY A 38 -5.97 4.40 6.13
C GLY A 38 -6.77 3.44 5.23
N ARG A 39 -7.30 3.92 4.10
CA ARG A 39 -7.97 3.08 3.09
C ARG A 39 -6.97 2.15 2.40
N PHE A 40 -5.85 2.70 1.94
CA PHE A 40 -4.77 1.91 1.37
C PHE A 40 -4.27 0.83 2.33
N ASP A 41 -4.05 1.18 3.59
CA ASP A 41 -3.63 0.28 4.64
C ASP A 41 -4.62 -0.89 4.84
N ALA A 42 -5.92 -0.62 4.83
CA ALA A 42 -6.94 -1.67 4.94
C ALA A 42 -6.89 -2.66 3.75
N HIS A 43 -6.57 -2.19 2.54
CA HIS A 43 -6.37 -3.08 1.38
C HIS A 43 -5.09 -3.91 1.53
N MET A 44 -4.01 -3.33 2.06
CA MET A 44 -2.76 -4.06 2.31
C MET A 44 -2.92 -5.16 3.36
N VAL A 45 -3.71 -4.92 4.41
CA VAL A 45 -4.04 -5.97 5.41
C VAL A 45 -4.79 -7.13 4.77
N ARG A 46 -5.77 -6.86 3.89
CA ARG A 46 -6.51 -7.90 3.17
C ARG A 46 -5.60 -8.68 2.22
N LEU A 47 -4.71 -8.00 1.52
CA LEU A 47 -3.70 -8.64 0.68
C LEU A 47 -2.79 -9.54 1.50
N GLY A 48 -2.36 -9.12 2.69
CA GLY A 48 -1.58 -9.95 3.61
C GLY A 48 -2.33 -11.22 4.04
N ALA A 49 -3.63 -11.12 4.35
CA ALA A 49 -4.46 -12.28 4.68
C ALA A 49 -4.58 -13.25 3.48
N PHE A 50 -4.81 -12.72 2.28
CA PHE A 50 -4.84 -13.51 1.04
C PHE A 50 -3.51 -14.25 0.80
N LEU A 51 -2.37 -13.60 1.00
CA LEU A 51 -1.05 -14.23 0.86
C LEU A 51 -0.84 -15.34 1.90
N GLY A 52 -1.35 -15.17 3.13
CA GLY A 52 -1.35 -16.20 4.15
C GLY A 52 -2.17 -17.43 3.76
N GLU A 53 -3.38 -17.23 3.22
CA GLU A 53 -4.24 -18.30 2.69
C GLU A 53 -3.55 -19.04 1.52
N PHE A 54 -2.98 -18.29 0.59
CA PHE A 54 -2.24 -18.85 -0.55
C PHE A 54 -1.05 -19.69 -0.07
N GLY A 55 -0.24 -19.16 0.85
CA GLY A 55 0.91 -19.88 1.41
C GLY A 55 0.51 -21.17 2.10
N ALA A 56 -0.59 -21.17 2.88
CA ALA A 56 -1.12 -22.37 3.53
C ALA A 56 -1.60 -23.40 2.51
N ALA A 57 -2.32 -22.97 1.47
CA ALA A 57 -2.78 -23.86 0.39
C ALA A 57 -1.60 -24.48 -0.37
N GLN A 58 -0.56 -23.72 -0.64
CA GLN A 58 0.65 -24.23 -1.29
C GLN A 58 1.42 -25.21 -0.37
N ALA A 59 1.45 -24.99 0.93
CA ALA A 59 2.08 -25.90 1.88
C ALA A 59 1.37 -27.27 1.89
N VAL A 60 0.02 -27.26 1.89
CA VAL A 60 -0.78 -28.50 1.81
C VAL A 60 -0.51 -29.23 0.48
N ARG A 61 -0.50 -28.51 -0.63
CA ARG A 61 -0.20 -29.10 -1.96
C ARG A 61 1.18 -29.74 -2.01
N ARG A 62 2.20 -29.07 -1.47
CA ARG A 62 3.58 -29.59 -1.41
C ARG A 62 3.70 -30.83 -0.53
N ALA A 63 2.98 -30.87 0.58
CA ALA A 63 2.98 -32.03 1.44
C ALA A 63 2.41 -33.32 0.76
N SER A 64 1.62 -33.16 -0.30
CA SER A 64 1.07 -34.24 -1.12
C SER A 64 1.93 -34.63 -2.31
N LEU A 65 2.98 -33.87 -2.66
CA LEU A 65 3.90 -34.16 -3.76
C LEU A 65 5.10 -34.97 -3.30
N VAL A 66 5.61 -35.84 -4.19
CA VAL A 66 6.82 -36.67 -3.91
C VAL A 66 8.06 -35.75 -3.93
N ALA A 67 9.03 -36.03 -3.07
CA ALA A 67 10.15 -35.18 -2.60
C ALA A 67 11.08 -34.55 -3.67
N THR A 68 10.96 -34.87 -4.95
CA THR A 68 11.88 -34.42 -6.00
C THR A 68 11.57 -33.00 -6.50
N ASP A 69 10.29 -32.58 -6.49
CA ASP A 69 9.87 -31.26 -7.00
C ASP A 69 9.64 -30.22 -5.87
N ALA A 70 9.91 -30.63 -4.63
CA ALA A 70 9.63 -29.84 -3.43
C ALA A 70 10.62 -28.67 -3.26
N GLN A 71 11.85 -28.81 -3.74
CA GLN A 71 12.96 -27.93 -3.35
C GLN A 71 12.91 -26.55 -4.04
N ASP A 72 12.53 -26.48 -5.30
CA ASP A 72 12.36 -25.19 -6.03
C ASP A 72 11.14 -24.43 -5.54
N GLY A 73 10.03 -25.13 -5.28
CA GLY A 73 8.81 -24.54 -4.74
C GLY A 73 8.96 -23.99 -3.30
N ASP A 74 9.88 -24.53 -2.52
CA ASP A 74 10.18 -24.04 -1.17
C ASP A 74 10.91 -22.70 -1.19
N ALA A 75 11.85 -22.52 -2.13
CA ALA A 75 12.57 -21.26 -2.30
C ALA A 75 11.63 -20.12 -2.73
N GLU A 76 10.73 -20.37 -3.69
CA GLU A 76 9.74 -19.37 -4.15
C GLU A 76 8.74 -19.01 -3.05
N ALA A 77 8.26 -19.98 -2.29
CA ALA A 77 7.36 -19.71 -1.17
C ALA A 77 8.06 -18.95 -0.04
N ALA A 78 9.31 -19.25 0.26
CA ALA A 78 10.10 -18.53 1.26
C ALA A 78 10.35 -17.09 0.79
N ALA A 79 10.64 -16.87 -0.50
CA ALA A 79 10.80 -15.54 -1.09
C ALA A 79 9.51 -14.71 -0.99
N LEU A 80 8.36 -15.29 -1.34
CA LEU A 80 7.05 -14.63 -1.23
C LEU A 80 6.71 -14.28 0.23
N GLN A 81 6.96 -15.20 1.16
CA GLN A 81 6.76 -14.95 2.59
C GLN A 81 7.71 -13.84 3.10
N GLY A 82 8.95 -13.83 2.66
CA GLY A 82 9.92 -12.79 2.97
C GLY A 82 9.46 -11.41 2.47
N ALA A 83 8.97 -11.34 1.23
CA ALA A 83 8.42 -10.11 0.65
C ALA A 83 7.16 -9.64 1.38
N ALA A 84 6.27 -10.55 1.78
CA ALA A 84 5.07 -10.23 2.57
C ALA A 84 5.45 -9.68 3.97
N ASN A 85 6.45 -10.26 4.62
CA ASN A 85 6.97 -9.78 5.89
C ASN A 85 7.62 -8.39 5.75
N GLN A 86 8.39 -8.16 4.68
CA GLN A 86 8.97 -6.86 4.36
C GLN A 86 7.89 -5.79 4.13
N LEU A 87 6.83 -6.14 3.38
CA LEU A 87 5.69 -5.25 3.16
C LEU A 87 5.02 -4.89 4.49
N SER A 88 4.75 -5.87 5.36
CA SER A 88 4.11 -5.64 6.66
C SER A 88 4.96 -4.74 7.56
N ALA A 89 6.28 -4.94 7.60
CA ALA A 89 7.21 -4.10 8.35
C ALA A 89 7.25 -2.66 7.81
N SER A 90 7.33 -2.49 6.48
CA SER A 90 7.31 -1.16 5.84
C SER A 90 5.98 -0.45 6.07
N LEU A 91 4.86 -1.18 6.03
CA LEU A 91 3.53 -0.66 6.32
C LEU A 91 3.40 -0.17 7.77
N ALA A 92 3.98 -0.89 8.73
CA ALA A 92 4.01 -0.47 10.14
C ALA A 92 4.76 0.85 10.32
N VAL A 93 5.89 1.05 9.65
CA VAL A 93 6.64 2.31 9.65
C VAL A 93 5.83 3.43 8.99
N ALA A 94 5.19 3.15 7.85
CA ALA A 94 4.37 4.11 7.13
C ALA A 94 3.12 4.54 7.92
N ARG A 95 2.50 3.65 8.70
CA ARG A 95 1.40 3.98 9.63
C ARG A 95 1.83 5.01 10.67
N ALA A 96 3.03 4.86 11.21
CA ALA A 96 3.55 5.80 12.20
C ALA A 96 3.88 7.17 11.58
N ARG A 97 4.27 7.19 10.29
CA ARG A 97 4.76 8.40 9.60
C ARG A 97 4.27 8.48 8.15
N PRO A 98 2.97 8.69 7.90
CA PRO A 98 2.40 8.63 6.54
C PRO A 98 2.80 9.80 5.63
N LEU A 99 3.50 10.80 6.16
CA LEU A 99 4.04 11.96 5.42
C LEU A 99 5.55 11.90 5.27
N ASP A 100 6.22 10.88 5.82
CA ASP A 100 7.67 10.74 5.71
C ASP A 100 8.06 10.17 4.33
N PRO A 101 8.86 10.91 3.55
CA PRO A 101 9.26 10.46 2.21
C PRO A 101 10.05 9.15 2.21
N GLY A 102 10.84 8.90 3.26
CA GLY A 102 11.62 7.67 3.42
C GLY A 102 10.72 6.46 3.68
N ALA A 103 9.73 6.61 4.56
CA ALA A 103 8.76 5.56 4.85
C ALA A 103 7.93 5.20 3.60
N MET A 104 7.50 6.20 2.82
CA MET A 104 6.78 5.97 1.57
C MET A 104 7.66 5.29 0.51
N ALA A 105 8.93 5.67 0.40
CA ALA A 105 9.87 5.02 -0.52
C ALA A 105 10.10 3.54 -0.17
N ALA A 106 10.29 3.23 1.12
CA ALA A 106 10.46 1.86 1.58
C ALA A 106 9.20 1.01 1.32
N LEU A 107 8.01 1.59 1.54
CA LEU A 107 6.74 0.92 1.28
C LEU A 107 6.53 0.66 -0.22
N SER A 108 6.85 1.62 -1.10
CA SER A 108 6.80 1.44 -2.55
C SER A 108 7.73 0.29 -2.98
N ALA A 109 8.99 0.29 -2.55
CA ALA A 109 9.95 -0.76 -2.87
C ALA A 109 9.50 -2.15 -2.36
N ALA A 110 8.90 -2.22 -1.18
CA ALA A 110 8.36 -3.47 -0.64
C ALA A 110 7.16 -4.00 -1.44
N ARG A 111 6.31 -3.11 -1.99
CA ARG A 111 5.22 -3.49 -2.90
C ARG A 111 5.75 -4.04 -4.22
N ASP A 112 6.74 -3.37 -4.80
CA ASP A 112 7.36 -3.79 -6.06
C ASP A 112 8.03 -5.16 -5.92
N LEU A 113 8.72 -5.38 -4.79
CA LEU A 113 9.30 -6.68 -4.45
C LEU A 113 8.23 -7.76 -4.31
N LEU A 114 7.14 -7.48 -3.58
CA LEU A 114 6.04 -8.43 -3.45
C LEU A 114 5.42 -8.79 -4.79
N HIS A 115 5.19 -7.81 -5.66
CA HIS A 115 4.64 -8.05 -7.00
C HIS A 115 5.58 -8.95 -7.84
N ALA A 116 6.88 -8.68 -7.82
CA ALA A 116 7.87 -9.48 -8.52
C ALA A 116 7.94 -10.94 -8.00
N THR A 117 7.92 -11.12 -6.68
CA THR A 117 7.93 -12.45 -6.07
C THR A 117 6.63 -13.22 -6.29
N TRP A 118 5.48 -12.53 -6.35
CA TRP A 118 4.21 -13.16 -6.72
C TRP A 118 4.25 -13.70 -8.14
N LEU A 119 4.76 -12.96 -9.11
CA LEU A 119 4.88 -13.41 -10.51
C LEU A 119 5.74 -14.68 -10.62
N SER A 120 6.80 -14.81 -9.83
CA SER A 120 7.59 -16.02 -9.73
C SER A 120 6.78 -17.17 -9.15
N ALA A 121 6.19 -16.97 -7.96
CA ALA A 121 5.46 -18.00 -7.24
C ALA A 121 4.17 -18.47 -7.95
N ALA A 122 3.58 -17.62 -8.80
CA ALA A 122 2.38 -17.94 -9.58
C ALA A 122 2.70 -18.66 -10.92
N ARG A 123 3.95 -18.64 -11.38
CA ARG A 123 4.35 -19.27 -12.65
C ARG A 123 4.00 -20.76 -12.72
N PRO A 124 4.30 -21.60 -11.74
CA PRO A 124 3.95 -23.03 -11.76
C PRO A 124 2.43 -23.29 -11.80
N LEU A 125 1.62 -22.28 -11.45
CA LEU A 125 0.17 -22.38 -11.51
C LEU A 125 -0.38 -22.13 -12.91
N GLN A 126 0.37 -21.48 -13.79
CA GLN A 126 -0.01 -21.10 -15.15
C GLN A 126 0.38 -22.17 -16.17
N GLU A 127 1.35 -23.03 -15.84
CA GLU A 127 1.73 -24.14 -16.69
C GLU A 127 0.61 -25.19 -16.67
N PRO A 128 -0.02 -25.52 -17.82
CA PRO A 128 -0.99 -26.59 -17.88
C PRO A 128 -0.29 -27.87 -17.43
N SER A 129 -0.70 -28.42 -16.31
CA SER A 129 -0.24 -29.75 -15.86
C SER A 129 -0.60 -30.76 -16.94
N MET A 130 0.37 -31.13 -17.78
CA MET A 130 0.22 -32.18 -18.79
C MET A 130 -0.03 -33.58 -18.18
N ALA A 131 -0.19 -33.67 -16.87
CA ALA A 131 -0.35 -34.90 -16.11
C ALA A 131 -1.76 -35.08 -15.51
N SER A 132 -2.80 -34.51 -16.09
CA SER A 132 -4.18 -34.81 -15.71
C SER A 132 -4.96 -35.42 -16.87
N GLU A 133 -4.46 -36.54 -17.42
CA GLU A 133 -5.40 -37.58 -17.89
C GLU A 133 -6.00 -38.22 -16.62
N VAL A 134 -7.19 -37.74 -16.29
CA VAL A 134 -8.01 -38.25 -15.21
C VAL A 134 -8.37 -39.71 -15.54
N GLU A 135 -7.77 -40.69 -14.85
CA GLU A 135 -8.35 -42.05 -14.82
C GLU A 135 -9.77 -41.92 -14.22
N PRO A 136 -10.78 -42.46 -14.90
CA PRO A 136 -12.17 -42.45 -14.38
C PRO A 136 -12.31 -43.52 -13.28
N GLY A 137 -12.05 -43.13 -12.02
CA GLY A 137 -12.20 -44.07 -10.91
C GLY A 137 -11.76 -43.57 -9.52
N ALA A 138 -11.20 -42.39 -9.39
CA ALA A 138 -10.77 -41.88 -8.08
C ALA A 138 -11.94 -41.21 -7.34
N THR A 139 -12.25 -41.70 -6.15
CA THR A 139 -13.23 -41.16 -5.19
C THR A 139 -12.94 -39.72 -4.82
N PRO A 140 -13.95 -38.82 -4.70
CA PRO A 140 -13.77 -37.38 -4.49
C PRO A 140 -13.56 -37.05 -3.00
N GLU A 141 -12.49 -37.47 -2.40
CA GLU A 141 -12.07 -37.05 -1.06
C GLU A 141 -10.68 -36.39 -1.06
N ALA A 142 -10.20 -35.95 -2.22
CA ALA A 142 -9.05 -35.05 -2.30
C ALA A 142 -9.44 -33.67 -1.80
N VAL A 143 -8.78 -33.19 -0.75
CA VAL A 143 -8.85 -31.83 -0.25
C VAL A 143 -8.86 -30.87 -1.44
N SER A 144 -9.98 -30.20 -1.69
CA SER A 144 -10.19 -29.34 -2.84
C SER A 144 -9.35 -28.08 -2.69
N VAL A 145 -8.10 -28.17 -3.12
CA VAL A 145 -7.25 -26.97 -3.26
C VAL A 145 -7.84 -26.15 -4.40
N ALA A 146 -8.17 -24.90 -4.12
CA ALA A 146 -8.75 -23.98 -5.11
C ALA A 146 -7.89 -23.97 -6.39
N PRO A 147 -8.50 -24.02 -7.58
CA PRO A 147 -7.78 -24.05 -8.85
C PRO A 147 -6.90 -22.78 -9.02
N ALA A 148 -5.81 -22.91 -9.75
CA ALA A 148 -4.83 -21.84 -9.99
C ALA A 148 -5.47 -20.54 -10.48
N SER A 149 -6.49 -20.64 -11.34
CA SER A 149 -7.23 -19.50 -11.87
C SER A 149 -7.95 -18.67 -10.79
N VAL A 150 -8.41 -19.30 -9.70
CA VAL A 150 -9.03 -18.60 -8.58
C VAL A 150 -8.03 -17.75 -7.81
N TRP A 151 -6.82 -18.27 -7.59
CA TRP A 151 -5.77 -17.51 -6.92
C TRP A 151 -5.32 -16.32 -7.75
N GLN A 152 -5.19 -16.50 -9.06
CA GLN A 152 -4.83 -15.42 -9.96
C GLN A 152 -5.92 -14.34 -10.03
N ALA A 153 -7.18 -14.70 -10.17
CA ALA A 153 -8.29 -13.76 -10.21
C ALA A 153 -8.39 -12.95 -8.89
N ARG A 154 -8.19 -13.59 -7.74
CA ARG A 154 -8.17 -12.91 -6.43
C ARG A 154 -6.98 -11.96 -6.31
N TRP A 155 -5.80 -12.34 -6.81
CA TRP A 155 -4.65 -11.46 -6.84
C TRP A 155 -4.90 -10.22 -7.71
N GLU A 156 -5.44 -10.39 -8.92
CA GLU A 156 -5.78 -9.30 -9.82
C GLU A 156 -6.79 -8.34 -9.19
N GLU A 157 -7.81 -8.87 -8.52
CA GLU A 157 -8.78 -8.06 -7.78
C GLU A 157 -8.11 -7.23 -6.67
N HIS A 158 -7.25 -7.85 -5.84
CA HIS A 158 -6.52 -7.15 -4.79
C HIS A 158 -5.57 -6.09 -5.37
N THR A 159 -4.91 -6.38 -6.49
CA THR A 159 -4.02 -5.44 -7.17
C THR A 159 -4.79 -4.23 -7.67
N LEU A 160 -5.92 -4.45 -8.35
CA LEU A 160 -6.77 -3.37 -8.86
C LEU A 160 -7.29 -2.47 -7.72
N GLN A 161 -7.81 -3.07 -6.64
CA GLN A 161 -8.29 -2.32 -5.47
C GLN A 161 -7.16 -1.51 -4.82
N ASN A 162 -5.96 -2.08 -4.76
CA ASN A 162 -4.79 -1.41 -4.22
C ASN A 162 -4.34 -0.24 -5.10
N GLU A 163 -4.31 -0.40 -6.42
CA GLU A 163 -3.98 0.68 -7.36
C GLU A 163 -4.95 1.86 -7.24
N GLN A 164 -6.24 1.59 -7.12
CA GLN A 164 -7.26 2.62 -6.87
C GLN A 164 -6.99 3.36 -5.56
N ALA A 165 -6.66 2.65 -4.49
CA ALA A 165 -6.35 3.26 -3.20
C ALA A 165 -5.07 4.12 -3.26
N VAL A 166 -4.05 3.67 -4.01
CA VAL A 166 -2.81 4.44 -4.28
C VAL A 166 -3.12 5.72 -5.06
N GLN A 167 -3.95 5.65 -6.10
CA GLN A 167 -4.34 6.85 -6.87
C GLN A 167 -5.04 7.89 -5.98
N ILE A 168 -5.95 7.46 -5.09
CA ILE A 168 -6.62 8.35 -4.14
C ILE A 168 -5.62 8.96 -3.17
N PHE A 169 -4.69 8.17 -2.65
CA PHE A 169 -3.62 8.66 -1.77
C PHE A 169 -2.73 9.66 -2.48
N ASN A 170 -2.25 9.34 -3.68
CA ASN A 170 -1.39 10.21 -4.49
C ASN A 170 -2.09 11.52 -4.83
N GLY A 171 -3.39 11.48 -5.16
CA GLY A 171 -4.20 12.68 -5.37
C GLY A 171 -4.24 13.60 -4.14
N ALA A 172 -4.41 13.03 -2.94
CA ALA A 172 -4.38 13.79 -1.69
C ALA A 172 -2.99 14.39 -1.41
N VAL A 173 -1.92 13.64 -1.68
CA VAL A 173 -0.52 14.13 -1.55
C VAL A 173 -0.25 15.29 -2.51
N LEU A 174 -0.66 15.17 -3.77
CA LEU A 174 -0.47 16.25 -4.76
C LEU A 174 -1.23 17.51 -4.37
N GLN A 175 -2.48 17.38 -3.89
CA GLN A 175 -3.27 18.52 -3.41
C GLN A 175 -2.61 19.19 -2.19
N TYR A 176 -2.07 18.41 -1.25
CA TYR A 176 -1.33 18.93 -0.11
C TYR A 176 -0.06 19.67 -0.56
N ASN A 177 0.74 19.06 -1.42
CA ASN A 177 1.97 19.65 -1.94
C ASN A 177 1.69 20.95 -2.70
N ALA A 178 0.63 21.00 -3.52
CA ALA A 178 0.17 22.22 -4.15
C ALA A 178 -0.29 23.27 -3.11
N GLY A 179 -0.97 22.82 -2.05
CA GLY A 179 -1.43 23.69 -0.98
C GLY A 179 -0.31 24.40 -0.22
N ILE A 180 0.78 23.66 0.11
CA ILE A 180 1.95 24.25 0.80
C ILE A 180 2.82 25.14 -0.11
N ALA A 181 2.73 24.96 -1.42
CA ALA A 181 3.50 25.77 -2.40
C ALA A 181 2.83 27.12 -2.71
N GLN A 182 1.51 27.22 -2.50
CA GLN A 182 0.76 28.44 -2.82
C GLN A 182 1.05 29.56 -1.80
N PHE A 183 1.23 30.78 -2.32
CA PHE A 183 1.20 31.96 -1.45
C PHE A 183 -0.23 32.15 -0.92
N PRO A 184 -0.36 32.38 0.33
CA PRO A 184 0.60 32.64 1.38
C PRO A 184 0.87 31.43 2.29
N ALA A 185 0.26 30.29 2.03
CA ALA A 185 0.43 29.08 2.81
C ALA A 185 1.90 28.62 2.86
N ASN A 186 2.72 28.97 1.84
CA ASN A 186 4.14 28.66 1.83
C ASN A 186 4.93 29.35 2.95
N LEU A 187 4.52 30.55 3.38
CA LEU A 187 5.12 31.22 4.54
C LEU A 187 4.79 30.47 5.83
N LEU A 188 3.53 30.08 5.99
CA LEU A 188 3.09 29.27 7.13
C LEU A 188 3.76 27.89 7.12
N ALA A 189 3.91 27.27 5.95
CA ALA A 189 4.57 25.99 5.82
C ALA A 189 6.02 26.05 6.31
N ARG A 190 6.76 27.11 6.03
CA ARG A 190 8.12 27.32 6.54
C ARG A 190 8.14 27.53 8.06
N VAL A 191 7.24 28.35 8.60
CA VAL A 191 7.17 28.66 10.02
C VAL A 191 6.78 27.42 10.85
N PHE A 192 5.79 26.66 10.38
CA PHE A 192 5.28 25.46 11.07
C PHE A 192 5.98 24.17 10.67
N GLY A 193 6.98 24.21 9.77
CA GLY A 193 7.75 23.04 9.37
C GLY A 193 6.99 22.01 8.52
N PHE A 194 5.96 22.44 7.78
CA PHE A 194 5.28 21.56 6.82
C PHE A 194 6.20 21.25 5.65
N LYS A 195 6.45 19.95 5.44
CA LYS A 195 7.29 19.45 4.34
C LYS A 195 6.43 18.79 3.27
N ALA A 196 6.94 18.79 2.04
CA ALA A 196 6.31 18.06 0.96
C ALA A 196 6.28 16.56 1.28
N ALA A 197 5.14 15.93 0.99
CA ALA A 197 4.96 14.48 1.10
C ALA A 197 5.29 13.79 -0.23
N ARG A 198 5.68 12.52 -0.16
CA ARG A 198 5.98 11.69 -1.33
C ARG A 198 4.76 10.86 -1.71
N VAL A 199 4.54 10.69 -3.01
CA VAL A 199 3.58 9.73 -3.60
C VAL A 199 4.10 8.29 -3.47
N LEU A 200 3.18 7.32 -3.54
CA LEU A 200 3.46 5.88 -3.59
C LEU A 200 3.64 5.40 -5.03
#